data_ae614dd100df283f66f80f06e67192a3
#
_entry.id   ae614dd100df283f66f80f06e67192a3
#
_cell.length_a   1.000
_cell.length_b   1.000
_cell.length_c   1.000
_cell.angle_alpha   90.00
_cell.angle_beta   90.00
_cell.angle_gamma   90.00
#
_symmetry.space_group_name_H-M   'P 1'
#
loop_
_entity.id
_entity.type
_entity.pdbx_description
1 polymer ?
#
loop_
_entity_poly.entity_id
_entity_poly.type
_entity_poly.pdbx_seq_one_letter_code
_entity_poly.pdbx_strand_id
1 'polypeptide(L)'
;YHLREQVSTVTDVGIAHGEMLSLDNVYTSRLQMLFATPTGSTWQAPMGVLTYPCDGTTAAAGAFTPSSESPNPAPDLGAISVGTPIYVRGPANTALTSLAASVKLAAGGSDVPIRILTSANDPQAMLYINDAFILPLQPLQAGQTYAVFITGISDGQAFSKTFSFTPAATVSW
;
A
#
# COMPACT_ATOMS: atom_id res chain seq x y z
N TYR A 1 -3.71 -5.84 -3.48
CA TYR A 1 -3.98 -5.04 -4.70
C TYR A 1 -4.96 -3.89 -4.44
N HIS A 2 -5.93 -4.04 -3.53
CA HIS A 2 -6.89 -2.99 -3.19
C HIS A 2 -6.24 -1.71 -2.66
N LEU A 3 -5.07 -1.82 -2.00
CA LEU A 3 -4.33 -0.66 -1.51
C LEU A 3 -3.95 0.33 -2.65
N ARG A 4 -3.75 -0.18 -3.86
CA ARG A 4 -3.44 0.64 -5.04
C ARG A 4 -4.53 1.68 -5.34
N GLU A 5 -5.78 1.32 -5.11
CA GLU A 5 -6.93 2.18 -5.36
C GLU A 5 -7.08 3.29 -4.32
N GLN A 6 -6.49 3.10 -3.13
CA GLN A 6 -6.51 4.08 -2.05
C GLN A 6 -5.49 5.20 -2.24
N VAL A 7 -4.40 4.96 -2.99
CA VAL A 7 -3.40 5.97 -3.34
C VAL A 7 -3.85 6.66 -4.62
N SER A 8 -4.94 7.40 -4.51
CA SER A 8 -5.55 8.06 -5.65
C SER A 8 -4.89 9.39 -5.95
N THR A 9 -4.93 9.76 -7.21
CA THR A 9 -4.49 11.05 -7.71
C THR A 9 -5.63 12.07 -7.74
N VAL A 10 -6.78 11.74 -7.15
CA VAL A 10 -7.94 12.63 -7.04
C VAL A 10 -7.82 13.54 -5.83
N THR A 11 -8.42 14.72 -5.93
CA THR A 11 -8.36 15.74 -4.87
C THR A 11 -9.46 15.58 -3.83
N ASP A 12 -10.54 14.90 -4.19
CA ASP A 12 -11.71 14.73 -3.32
C ASP A 12 -12.14 13.28 -3.25
N VAL A 13 -12.55 12.85 -2.08
CA VAL A 13 -13.15 11.54 -1.85
C VAL A 13 -14.46 11.70 -1.09
N GLY A 14 -15.52 11.16 -1.67
CA GLY A 14 -16.80 10.98 -0.97
C GLY A 14 -16.88 9.56 -0.43
N ILE A 15 -17.17 9.41 0.85
CA ILE A 15 -17.33 8.11 1.51
C ILE A 15 -18.78 7.97 1.92
N ALA A 16 -19.41 6.89 1.47
CA ALA A 16 -20.74 6.51 1.93
C ALA A 16 -20.68 5.12 2.54
N HIS A 17 -21.15 4.98 3.77
CA HIS A 17 -21.36 3.71 4.43
C HIS A 17 -22.86 3.42 4.44
N GLY A 18 -23.24 2.25 3.94
CA GLY A 18 -24.62 1.80 3.93
C GLY A 18 -24.73 0.37 4.46
N GLU A 19 -25.71 0.14 5.30
CA GLU A 19 -26.12 -1.20 5.68
C GLU A 19 -27.23 -1.67 4.74
N MET A 20 -27.02 -2.81 4.08
CA MET A 20 -28.07 -3.47 3.31
C MET A 20 -28.54 -4.69 4.07
N LEU A 21 -29.85 -4.77 4.30
CA LEU A 21 -30.52 -6.02 4.68
C LEU A 21 -30.53 -6.93 3.45
N SER A 22 -29.83 -8.05 3.54
CA SER A 22 -29.99 -9.14 2.57
C SER A 22 -31.30 -9.89 2.84
N LEU A 23 -31.90 -10.45 1.79
CA LEU A 23 -33.12 -11.24 1.88
C LEU A 23 -32.99 -12.48 2.79
N ASP A 24 -31.76 -12.88 3.15
CA ASP A 24 -31.46 -14.06 3.96
C ASP A 24 -31.01 -13.73 5.40
N ASN A 25 -31.35 -12.57 5.95
CA ASN A 25 -30.91 -12.09 7.25
C ASN A 25 -29.38 -11.97 7.43
N VAL A 26 -28.62 -11.92 6.36
CA VAL A 26 -27.21 -11.60 6.40
C VAL A 26 -27.02 -10.09 6.24
N TYR A 27 -26.52 -9.45 7.29
CA TYR A 27 -26.17 -8.03 7.24
C TYR A 27 -24.87 -7.87 6.46
N THR A 28 -24.91 -7.19 5.32
CA THR A 28 -23.72 -6.80 4.59
C THR A 28 -23.50 -5.30 4.76
N SER A 29 -22.37 -4.92 5.32
CA SER A 29 -21.94 -3.52 5.27
C SER A 29 -21.25 -3.26 3.94
N ARG A 30 -21.63 -2.18 3.26
CA ARG A 30 -21.02 -1.76 2.01
C ARG A 30 -20.35 -0.40 2.21
N LEU A 31 -19.04 -0.36 2.02
CA LEU A 31 -18.31 0.90 1.91
C LEU A 31 -18.22 1.30 0.44
N GLN A 32 -18.75 2.45 0.11
CA GLN A 32 -18.68 3.01 -1.23
C GLN A 32 -17.83 4.28 -1.18
N MET A 33 -16.74 4.31 -1.93
CA MET A 33 -15.89 5.48 -2.09
C MET A 33 -16.04 6.03 -3.50
N LEU A 34 -16.36 7.32 -3.59
CA LEU A 34 -16.40 8.06 -4.84
C LEU A 34 -15.19 8.99 -4.89
N PHE A 35 -14.39 8.83 -5.91
CA PHE A 35 -13.22 9.68 -6.16
C PHE A 35 -13.58 10.69 -7.25
N ALA A 36 -13.32 11.96 -7.01
CA ALA A 36 -13.64 13.02 -7.94
C ALA A 36 -12.52 14.06 -8.02
N THR A 37 -12.40 14.67 -9.19
CA THR A 37 -11.61 15.88 -9.37
C THR A 37 -12.60 17.02 -9.61
N PRO A 38 -12.55 18.13 -8.83
CA PRO A 38 -13.49 19.23 -9.02
C PRO A 38 -13.47 19.76 -10.44
N THR A 39 -14.65 20.09 -10.97
CA THR A 39 -14.79 20.70 -12.29
C THR A 39 -14.05 22.05 -12.32
N GLY A 40 -13.14 22.22 -13.27
CA GLY A 40 -12.34 23.44 -13.41
C GLY A 40 -11.00 23.44 -12.68
N SER A 41 -10.69 22.39 -11.90
CA SER A 41 -9.32 22.19 -11.41
C SER A 41 -8.45 21.60 -12.52
N THR A 42 -7.29 22.17 -12.75
CA THR A 42 -6.24 21.55 -13.55
C THR A 42 -5.57 20.49 -12.68
N TRP A 43 -6.08 19.25 -12.78
CA TRP A 43 -5.39 18.13 -12.13
C TRP A 43 -3.99 17.97 -12.74
N GLN A 44 -2.98 17.99 -11.91
CA GLN A 44 -1.63 17.65 -12.32
C GLN A 44 -1.25 16.30 -11.71
N ALA A 45 -0.83 15.39 -12.56
CA ALA A 45 -0.28 14.12 -12.10
C ALA A 45 0.89 14.37 -11.14
N PRO A 46 1.00 13.64 -10.03
CA PRO A 46 2.13 13.77 -9.13
C PRO A 46 3.44 13.57 -9.89
N MET A 47 4.32 14.56 -9.81
CA MET A 47 5.64 14.52 -10.45
C MET A 47 6.66 13.81 -9.56
N GLY A 48 6.46 12.55 -9.23
CA GLY A 48 7.42 11.82 -8.41
C GLY A 48 6.88 10.50 -7.89
N VAL A 49 7.73 9.82 -7.14
CA VAL A 49 7.35 8.55 -6.52
C VAL A 49 6.54 8.82 -5.27
N LEU A 50 5.35 8.24 -5.19
CA LEU A 50 4.45 8.26 -4.03
C LEU A 50 4.59 6.96 -3.24
N THR A 51 4.28 7.03 -1.95
CA THR A 51 4.25 5.85 -1.06
C THR A 51 2.99 5.87 -0.20
N TYR A 52 2.53 4.67 0.16
CA TYR A 52 1.57 4.46 1.23
C TYR A 52 2.04 3.25 2.06
N PRO A 53 2.12 3.33 3.40
CA PRO A 53 1.81 4.52 4.23
C PRO A 53 2.65 5.74 3.86
N CYS A 54 2.08 6.94 4.09
CA CYS A 54 2.81 8.20 3.97
C CYS A 54 3.69 8.43 5.21
N ASP A 55 4.61 9.38 5.13
CA ASP A 55 5.38 9.78 6.29
C ASP A 55 4.48 10.26 7.43
N GLY A 56 4.76 9.79 8.64
CA GLY A 56 3.97 10.10 9.84
C GLY A 56 2.63 9.37 9.96
N THR A 57 2.28 8.45 9.07
CA THR A 57 1.03 7.67 9.19
C THR A 57 1.01 6.87 10.49
N THR A 58 -0.10 6.97 11.25
CA THR A 58 -0.29 6.27 12.53
C THR A 58 -1.45 5.27 12.53
N ALA A 59 -2.18 5.15 11.41
CA ALA A 59 -3.38 4.33 11.29
C ALA A 59 -3.23 3.15 10.30
N ALA A 60 -2.01 2.83 9.86
CA ALA A 60 -1.79 1.66 9.03
C ALA A 60 -2.01 0.38 9.86
N ALA A 61 -2.58 -0.66 9.25
CA ALA A 61 -2.71 -1.95 9.91
C ALA A 61 -1.31 -2.53 10.23
N GLY A 62 -1.12 -3.18 11.37
CA GLY A 62 0.17 -3.80 11.72
C GLY A 62 0.42 -5.13 10.99
N ALA A 63 -0.65 -5.77 10.53
CA ALA A 63 -0.59 -7.07 9.90
C ALA A 63 -1.57 -7.19 8.73
N PHE A 64 -1.22 -8.07 7.81
CA PHE A 64 -1.98 -8.39 6.61
C PHE A 64 -1.83 -9.88 6.31
N THR A 65 -2.89 -10.54 5.89
CA THR A 65 -2.86 -11.94 5.47
C THR A 65 -3.08 -12.02 3.97
N PRO A 66 -2.07 -12.37 3.16
CA PRO A 66 -2.18 -12.33 1.70
C PRO A 66 -3.32 -13.20 1.13
N SER A 67 -3.63 -14.32 1.78
CA SER A 67 -4.72 -15.21 1.35
C SER A 67 -6.13 -14.66 1.58
N SER A 68 -6.28 -13.53 2.30
CA SER A 68 -7.57 -12.83 2.40
C SER A 68 -7.86 -11.92 1.20
N GLU A 69 -6.87 -11.69 0.33
CA GLU A 69 -7.04 -10.97 -0.93
C GLU A 69 -7.43 -11.93 -2.07
N SER A 70 -8.21 -11.41 -3.00
CA SER A 70 -8.55 -12.11 -4.25
C SER A 70 -8.29 -11.19 -5.45
N PRO A 71 -7.31 -11.48 -6.29
CA PRO A 71 -6.35 -12.60 -6.19
C PRO A 71 -5.31 -12.42 -5.08
N ASN A 72 -4.79 -13.55 -4.55
CA ASN A 72 -3.76 -13.55 -3.51
C ASN A 72 -2.41 -13.04 -4.07
N PRO A 73 -1.82 -11.95 -3.51
CA PRO A 73 -0.57 -11.39 -4.01
C PRO A 73 0.67 -12.22 -3.68
N ALA A 74 0.57 -13.16 -2.74
CA ALA A 74 1.69 -14.00 -2.31
C ALA A 74 1.22 -15.43 -1.98
N PRO A 75 0.78 -16.21 -3.00
CA PRO A 75 0.15 -17.52 -2.79
C PRO A 75 1.08 -18.53 -2.10
N ASP A 76 2.39 -18.37 -2.25
CA ASP A 76 3.41 -19.21 -1.62
C ASP A 76 3.50 -19.03 -0.10
N LEU A 77 2.99 -17.92 0.45
CA LEU A 77 2.94 -17.68 1.89
C LEU A 77 1.72 -18.34 2.57
N GLY A 78 0.76 -18.83 1.80
CA GLY A 78 -0.44 -19.45 2.36
C GLY A 78 -1.23 -18.49 3.27
N ALA A 79 -1.55 -18.96 4.49
CA ALA A 79 -2.28 -18.18 5.48
C ALA A 79 -1.36 -17.46 6.50
N ILE A 80 -0.07 -17.33 6.20
CA ILE A 80 0.86 -16.63 7.08
C ILE A 80 0.52 -15.13 7.09
N SER A 81 0.41 -14.58 8.30
CA SER A 81 0.25 -13.14 8.48
C SER A 81 1.60 -12.43 8.31
N VAL A 82 1.61 -11.37 7.54
CA VAL A 82 2.78 -10.54 7.21
C VAL A 82 2.54 -9.10 7.68
N GLY A 83 3.49 -8.20 7.51
CA GLY A 83 3.33 -6.80 7.86
C GLY A 83 2.51 -6.02 6.82
N THR A 84 2.15 -4.80 7.18
CA THR A 84 1.46 -3.86 6.26
C THR A 84 2.22 -3.73 4.95
N PRO A 85 1.58 -4.00 3.81
CA PRO A 85 2.18 -3.76 2.51
C PRO A 85 2.48 -2.26 2.32
N ILE A 86 3.71 -1.96 1.91
CA ILE A 86 4.09 -0.60 1.56
C ILE A 86 3.98 -0.46 0.05
N TYR A 87 3.01 0.35 -0.38
CA TYR A 87 2.79 0.63 -1.79
C TYR A 87 3.73 1.73 -2.27
N VAL A 88 4.30 1.54 -3.45
CA VAL A 88 5.17 2.49 -4.14
C VAL A 88 4.61 2.72 -5.52
N ARG A 89 4.41 3.96 -5.91
CA ARG A 89 3.88 4.33 -7.21
C ARG A 89 4.72 5.42 -7.86
N GLY A 90 5.24 5.13 -9.04
CA GLY A 90 5.86 6.11 -9.93
C GLY A 90 4.83 6.92 -10.72
N PRO A 91 5.26 7.96 -11.44
CA PRO A 91 4.42 8.68 -12.39
C PRO A 91 3.77 7.75 -13.41
N ALA A 92 2.64 8.14 -13.95
CA ALA A 92 1.92 7.34 -14.94
C ALA A 92 2.81 7.06 -16.17
N ASN A 93 2.71 5.83 -16.67
CA ASN A 93 3.46 5.36 -17.86
C ASN A 93 4.99 5.32 -17.70
N THR A 94 5.52 5.41 -16.48
CA THR A 94 6.96 5.26 -16.21
C THR A 94 7.23 3.95 -15.47
N ALA A 95 8.28 3.23 -15.85
CA ALA A 95 8.63 2.00 -15.16
C ALA A 95 9.39 2.26 -13.86
N LEU A 96 9.02 1.54 -12.81
CA LEU A 96 9.83 1.42 -11.60
C LEU A 96 10.78 0.23 -11.77
N THR A 97 12.08 0.50 -11.70
CA THR A 97 13.12 -0.52 -11.87
C THR A 97 14.20 -0.43 -10.79
N SER A 98 15.00 -1.47 -10.63
CA SER A 98 16.11 -1.51 -9.68
C SER A 98 15.72 -1.14 -8.24
N LEU A 99 14.51 -1.53 -7.84
CA LEU A 99 14.00 -1.22 -6.50
C LEU A 99 14.78 -1.98 -5.44
N ALA A 100 15.22 -1.25 -4.42
CA ALA A 100 15.73 -1.79 -3.18
C ALA A 100 15.06 -1.06 -2.01
N ALA A 101 14.85 -1.77 -0.91
CA ALA A 101 14.22 -1.19 0.26
C ALA A 101 14.74 -1.81 1.56
N SER A 102 14.61 -1.07 2.67
CA SER A 102 14.73 -1.59 4.01
C SER A 102 13.60 -1.05 4.89
N VAL A 103 13.19 -1.88 5.85
CA VAL A 103 12.18 -1.56 6.87
C VAL A 103 12.76 -1.97 8.21
N LYS A 104 12.83 -1.06 9.17
CA LYS A 104 13.37 -1.33 10.52
C LYS A 104 12.70 -0.49 11.58
N LEU A 105 12.79 -0.91 12.83
CA LEU A 105 12.37 -0.06 13.95
C LEU A 105 13.17 1.26 13.95
N ALA A 106 12.48 2.38 14.07
CA ALA A 106 13.11 3.70 14.13
C ALA A 106 14.00 3.88 15.37
N ALA A 107 13.66 3.20 16.47
CA ALA A 107 14.45 3.16 17.70
C ALA A 107 15.76 2.35 17.57
N GLY A 108 16.01 1.74 16.41
CA GLY A 108 17.15 0.86 16.16
C GLY A 108 16.74 -0.62 16.21
N GLY A 109 17.51 -1.45 15.54
CA GLY A 109 17.26 -2.90 15.47
C GLY A 109 17.66 -3.48 14.12
N SER A 110 17.43 -4.78 13.97
CA SER A 110 17.64 -5.48 12.70
C SER A 110 16.60 -5.09 11.67
N ASP A 111 16.96 -5.18 10.40
CA ASP A 111 16.02 -5.01 9.31
C ASP A 111 14.93 -6.10 9.37
N VAL A 112 13.70 -5.69 9.09
CA VAL A 112 12.59 -6.61 8.89
C VAL A 112 12.78 -7.30 7.53
N PRO A 113 12.72 -8.64 7.45
CA PRO A 113 12.75 -9.33 6.16
C PRO A 113 11.63 -8.84 5.27
N ILE A 114 11.93 -8.54 4.01
CA ILE A 114 10.96 -8.00 3.05
C ILE A 114 10.97 -8.79 1.74
N ARG A 115 9.86 -8.68 1.01
CA ARG A 115 9.74 -9.06 -0.40
C ARG A 115 9.32 -7.83 -1.20
N ILE A 116 9.91 -7.62 -2.36
CA ILE A 116 9.49 -6.58 -3.30
C ILE A 116 8.73 -7.23 -4.45
N LEU A 117 7.48 -6.84 -4.65
CA LEU A 117 6.64 -7.21 -5.79
C LEU A 117 6.60 -6.06 -6.77
N THR A 118 6.84 -6.36 -8.03
CA THR A 118 6.78 -5.44 -9.17
C THR A 118 6.00 -6.11 -10.30
N SER A 119 5.69 -5.39 -11.35
CA SER A 119 5.06 -5.99 -12.54
C SER A 119 5.85 -7.16 -13.14
N ALA A 120 7.16 -7.23 -12.90
CA ALA A 120 8.02 -8.30 -13.43
C ALA A 120 7.93 -9.62 -12.66
N ASN A 121 7.52 -9.59 -11.38
CA ASN A 121 7.48 -10.76 -10.49
C ASN A 121 6.17 -10.93 -9.73
N ASP A 122 5.15 -10.14 -10.07
CA ASP A 122 3.81 -10.29 -9.52
C ASP A 122 3.18 -11.61 -10.03
N PRO A 123 2.85 -12.56 -9.15
CA PRO A 123 2.31 -13.86 -9.55
C PRO A 123 0.94 -13.77 -10.21
N GLN A 124 0.23 -12.65 -10.05
CA GLN A 124 -1.11 -12.41 -10.57
C GLN A 124 -1.12 -11.47 -11.78
N ALA A 125 0.01 -10.89 -12.15
CA ALA A 125 0.15 -9.90 -13.23
C ALA A 125 -0.82 -8.72 -13.12
N MET A 126 -1.11 -8.27 -11.88
CA MET A 126 -2.04 -7.17 -11.57
C MET A 126 -1.33 -5.82 -11.42
N LEU A 127 -0.01 -5.82 -11.20
CA LEU A 127 0.75 -4.59 -11.02
C LEU A 127 1.10 -3.95 -12.36
N TYR A 128 0.90 -2.64 -12.45
CA TYR A 128 1.40 -1.85 -13.58
C TYR A 128 2.90 -1.64 -13.46
N ILE A 129 3.54 -1.25 -14.55
CA ILE A 129 4.99 -1.01 -14.60
C ILE A 129 5.48 0.07 -13.64
N ASN A 130 4.59 0.96 -13.22
CA ASN A 130 4.86 2.03 -12.26
C ASN A 130 4.38 1.72 -10.84
N ASP A 131 3.96 0.49 -10.57
CA ASP A 131 3.50 0.04 -9.26
C ASP A 131 4.49 -0.97 -8.66
N ALA A 132 4.67 -0.90 -7.34
CA ALA A 132 5.36 -1.92 -6.57
C ALA A 132 4.79 -2.02 -5.16
N PHE A 133 4.96 -3.19 -4.54
CA PHE A 133 4.73 -3.41 -3.10
C PHE A 133 6.00 -3.90 -2.43
N ILE A 134 6.31 -3.32 -1.28
CA ILE A 134 7.28 -3.84 -0.33
C ILE A 134 6.48 -4.53 0.76
N LEU A 135 6.63 -5.83 0.87
CA LEU A 135 5.88 -6.68 1.80
C LEU A 135 6.81 -7.12 2.93
N PRO A 136 6.65 -6.59 4.17
CA PRO A 136 7.34 -7.12 5.33
C PRO A 136 6.88 -8.55 5.58
N LEU A 137 7.81 -9.51 5.68
CA LEU A 137 7.49 -10.94 5.77
C LEU A 137 7.08 -11.41 7.18
N GLN A 138 6.89 -10.47 8.10
CA GLN A 138 6.38 -10.72 9.45
C GLN A 138 5.50 -9.55 9.89
N PRO A 139 4.51 -9.76 10.77
CA PRO A 139 3.69 -8.69 11.33
C PRO A 139 4.55 -7.61 11.98
N LEU A 140 4.16 -6.35 11.78
CA LEU A 140 4.77 -5.20 12.42
C LEU A 140 4.11 -4.95 13.78
N GLN A 141 4.92 -4.58 14.77
CA GLN A 141 4.43 -4.34 16.12
C GLN A 141 3.64 -3.03 16.18
N ALA A 142 2.41 -3.12 16.66
CA ALA A 142 1.56 -1.96 16.86
C ALA A 142 2.17 -0.95 17.83
N GLY A 143 2.00 0.34 17.54
CA GLY A 143 2.54 1.42 18.36
C GLY A 143 4.05 1.64 18.23
N GLN A 144 4.76 0.80 17.48
CA GLN A 144 6.18 0.98 17.19
C GLN A 144 6.38 1.71 15.86
N THR A 145 7.22 2.72 15.86
CA THR A 145 7.56 3.46 14.63
C THR A 145 8.57 2.68 13.80
N TYR A 146 8.29 2.51 12.52
CA TYR A 146 9.18 1.89 11.54
C TYR A 146 9.72 2.95 10.60
N ALA A 147 11.02 2.94 10.38
CA ALA A 147 11.69 3.72 9.34
C ALA A 147 11.78 2.89 8.06
N VAL A 148 11.44 3.51 6.95
CA VAL A 148 11.47 2.91 5.61
C VAL A 148 12.44 3.70 4.75
N PHE A 149 13.31 3.00 4.05
CA PHE A 149 14.17 3.58 3.03
C PHE A 149 13.97 2.82 1.73
N ILE A 150 13.76 3.53 0.64
CA ILE A 150 13.52 2.98 -0.69
C ILE A 150 14.41 3.70 -1.69
N THR A 151 15.05 2.94 -2.56
CA THR A 151 15.76 3.46 -3.72
C THR A 151 15.29 2.75 -4.99
N GLY A 152 15.51 3.39 -6.12
CA GLY A 152 15.19 2.78 -7.41
C GLY A 152 15.40 3.75 -8.56
N ILE A 153 14.91 3.35 -9.73
CA ILE A 153 14.87 4.16 -10.93
C ILE A 153 13.42 4.35 -11.35
N SER A 154 13.01 5.58 -11.59
CA SER A 154 11.71 5.95 -12.12
C SER A 154 11.93 6.89 -13.31
N ASP A 155 11.37 6.57 -14.47
CA ASP A 155 11.57 7.34 -15.71
C ASP A 155 13.07 7.57 -16.05
N GLY A 156 13.88 6.52 -15.86
CA GLY A 156 15.33 6.60 -16.10
C GLY A 156 16.09 7.42 -15.06
N GLN A 157 15.42 8.02 -14.07
CA GLN A 157 16.05 8.84 -13.03
C GLN A 157 16.12 8.07 -11.71
N ALA A 158 17.27 8.11 -11.04
CA ALA A 158 17.43 7.54 -9.72
C ALA A 158 16.61 8.34 -8.70
N PHE A 159 15.94 7.64 -7.78
CA PHE A 159 15.25 8.25 -6.67
C PHE A 159 15.60 7.58 -5.35
N SER A 160 15.39 8.31 -4.27
CA SER A 160 15.36 7.77 -2.91
C SER A 160 14.20 8.36 -2.13
N LYS A 161 13.58 7.56 -1.26
CA LYS A 161 12.53 7.95 -0.33
C LYS A 161 12.90 7.46 1.06
N THR A 162 12.75 8.34 2.04
CA THR A 162 12.86 7.99 3.46
C THR A 162 11.62 8.52 4.16
N PHE A 163 10.96 7.69 4.92
CA PHE A 163 9.79 8.05 5.70
C PHE A 163 9.63 7.10 6.88
N SER A 164 8.72 7.43 7.78
CA SER A 164 8.38 6.61 8.93
C SER A 164 6.87 6.47 9.08
N PHE A 165 6.43 5.37 9.67
CA PHE A 165 5.04 5.18 10.03
C PHE A 165 4.92 4.32 11.29
N THR A 166 3.77 4.38 11.95
CA THR A 166 3.49 3.65 13.18
C THR A 166 2.21 2.84 12.97
N PRO A 167 2.28 1.49 12.90
CA PRO A 167 1.09 0.66 12.80
C PRO A 167 0.17 0.82 14.01
N ALA A 168 -1.14 0.85 13.77
CA ALA A 168 -2.15 0.85 14.82
C ALA A 168 -2.32 -0.56 15.43
N ALA A 169 -2.74 -0.62 16.68
CA ALA A 169 -2.99 -1.90 17.37
C ALA A 169 -4.19 -2.67 16.77
N THR A 170 -5.20 -1.95 16.32
CA THR A 170 -6.37 -2.47 15.61
C THR A 170 -6.84 -1.42 14.64
N VAL A 171 -7.09 -1.81 13.40
CA VAL A 171 -7.91 -1.03 12.49
C VAL A 171 -9.30 -1.67 12.60
N SER A 172 -10.18 -1.09 13.43
CA SER A 172 -11.59 -1.46 13.41
C SER A 172 -12.23 -0.78 12.19
N TRP A 173 -12.67 -1.60 11.26
CA TRP A 173 -13.50 -1.19 10.12
C TRP A 173 -14.97 -1.14 10.52
#